data_54ae77637f7c6bde94dc106f4ae865ea
#
_entry.id   54ae77637f7c6bde94dc106f4ae865ea
#
_cell.length_a   1.000
_cell.length_b   1.000
_cell.length_c   1.000
_cell.angle_alpha   90.00
_cell.angle_beta   90.00
_cell.angle_gamma   90.00
#
_symmetry.space_group_name_H-M   'P 1'
#
loop_
_entity.id
_entity.type
_entity.pdbx_description
1 polymer ?
#
loop_
_entity_poly.entity_id
_entity_poly.type
_entity_poly.pdbx_seq_one_letter_code
_entity_poly.pdbx_strand_id
1 'polypeptide(L)'
;MNYRATPEFGTESILIVGPTGTGKTETLQSAATYLNIPYTSFNTANIVPQGIKGTSLEDLLYVLLAKSGYDMEKAQKGLIFLDEFDKLGKSSLDIKESVKDILLTYIAGGTFSIDKPSGDYEFNTRMLNKTFAGAFSELFEAKKAPMGFGTTSQSEIQVFKPELITKADYYGKELVTRIPHIYAYSPLTRDLQRKVLLESKLSQLLLKKHRYEKEFGVTTIVDETYIEAILDQLSKQDKSMRDLNNLIIASLSEVEYALLDTEGKCKTLILSRDTVENPKSFDLT
;
A
#
# COMPACT_ATOMS: atom_id res chain seq x y z
N MET A 1 12.03 11.81 -15.28
CA MET A 1 11.30 12.88 -16.00
C MET A 1 11.04 14.00 -15.01
N ASN A 2 11.60 15.19 -15.24
CA ASN A 2 11.29 16.36 -14.42
C ASN A 2 9.94 16.95 -14.88
N TYR A 3 8.83 16.40 -14.41
CA TYR A 3 7.53 17.01 -14.59
C TYR A 3 7.45 18.19 -13.61
N ARG A 4 7.86 19.37 -14.05
CA ARG A 4 7.60 20.61 -13.33
C ARG A 4 6.17 21.01 -13.67
N ALA A 5 5.23 20.68 -12.78
CA ALA A 5 3.91 21.27 -12.84
C ALA A 5 4.07 22.80 -12.86
N THR A 6 3.55 23.44 -13.89
CA THR A 6 3.48 24.89 -13.95
C THR A 6 2.14 25.33 -13.38
N PRO A 7 2.04 26.50 -12.73
CA PRO A 7 0.78 26.99 -12.17
C PRO A 7 -0.36 27.06 -13.18
N GLU A 8 -0.04 27.17 -14.45
CA GLU A 8 -1.01 27.26 -15.54
C GLU A 8 -1.69 25.91 -15.85
N PHE A 9 -0.96 24.79 -15.75
CA PHE A 9 -1.47 23.45 -16.11
C PHE A 9 -1.85 22.58 -14.93
N GLY A 10 -1.35 22.87 -13.74
CA GLY A 10 -1.60 22.06 -12.54
C GLY A 10 -0.84 20.73 -12.56
N THR A 11 -1.27 19.79 -11.70
CA THR A 11 -0.78 18.41 -11.66
C THR A 11 -1.83 17.47 -12.24
N GLU A 12 -1.37 16.45 -12.96
CA GLU A 12 -2.25 15.38 -13.44
C GLU A 12 -2.44 14.31 -12.38
N SER A 13 -3.62 13.70 -12.39
CA SER A 13 -3.96 12.62 -11.45
C SER A 13 -3.37 11.29 -11.92
N ILE A 14 -3.03 10.44 -10.96
CA ILE A 14 -2.44 9.11 -11.20
C ILE A 14 -3.35 8.04 -10.58
N LEU A 15 -3.62 6.97 -11.31
CA LEU A 15 -4.26 5.76 -10.80
C LEU A 15 -3.27 4.60 -10.81
N ILE A 16 -3.10 3.94 -9.67
CA ILE A 16 -2.31 2.72 -9.54
C ILE A 16 -3.25 1.53 -9.34
N VAL A 17 -3.28 0.63 -10.30
CA VAL A 17 -4.10 -0.58 -10.26
C VAL A 17 -3.24 -1.81 -9.96
N GLY A 18 -3.79 -2.79 -9.27
CA GLY A 18 -3.08 -4.05 -9.03
C GLY A 18 -3.47 -4.74 -7.73
N PRO A 19 -3.09 -6.01 -7.57
CA PRO A 19 -3.47 -6.83 -6.42
C PRO A 19 -3.09 -6.19 -5.08
N THR A 20 -3.78 -6.59 -4.03
CA THR A 20 -3.44 -6.19 -2.66
C THR A 20 -2.05 -6.70 -2.28
N GLY A 21 -1.28 -5.89 -1.54
CA GLY A 21 0.05 -6.29 -1.07
C GLY A 21 1.18 -6.15 -2.10
N THR A 22 0.94 -5.51 -3.25
CA THR A 22 1.99 -5.24 -4.25
C THR A 22 2.85 -4.01 -3.97
N GLY A 23 2.66 -3.35 -2.82
CA GLY A 23 3.48 -2.21 -2.40
C GLY A 23 3.01 -0.84 -2.89
N LYS A 24 1.78 -0.69 -3.37
CA LYS A 24 1.23 0.59 -3.88
C LYS A 24 1.37 1.73 -2.87
N THR A 25 0.87 1.51 -1.66
CA THR A 25 0.91 2.51 -0.57
C THR A 25 2.35 2.85 -0.17
N GLU A 26 3.20 1.83 -0.04
CA GLU A 26 4.60 1.99 0.35
C GLU A 26 5.41 2.78 -0.68
N THR A 27 5.18 2.53 -1.97
CA THR A 27 5.83 3.27 -3.05
C THR A 27 5.53 4.76 -2.96
N LEU A 28 4.27 5.13 -2.70
CA LEU A 28 3.87 6.53 -2.63
C LEU A 28 4.37 7.22 -1.36
N GLN A 29 4.37 6.53 -0.24
CA GLN A 29 4.93 7.06 1.01
C GLN A 29 6.44 7.28 0.88
N SER A 30 7.15 6.34 0.28
CA SER A 30 8.59 6.46 0.00
C SER A 30 8.88 7.59 -0.97
N ALA A 31 8.07 7.74 -2.03
CA ALA A 31 8.19 8.83 -2.99
C ALA A 31 7.97 10.20 -2.33
N ALA A 32 6.93 10.34 -1.50
CA ALA A 32 6.66 11.59 -0.77
C ALA A 32 7.81 11.95 0.19
N THR A 33 8.35 10.95 0.89
CA THR A 33 9.52 11.11 1.76
C THR A 33 10.76 11.55 0.98
N TYR A 34 11.04 10.90 -0.14
CA TYR A 34 12.17 11.24 -1.00
C TYR A 34 12.06 12.64 -1.59
N LEU A 35 10.87 13.05 -1.98
CA LEU A 35 10.58 14.38 -2.53
C LEU A 35 10.41 15.45 -1.45
N ASN A 36 10.43 15.07 -0.17
CA ASN A 36 10.21 15.95 0.98
C ASN A 36 8.94 16.81 0.86
N ILE A 37 7.84 16.17 0.44
CA ILE A 37 6.52 16.80 0.33
C ILE A 37 5.56 16.26 1.39
N PRO A 38 4.60 17.08 1.87
CA PRO A 38 3.56 16.62 2.78
C PRO A 38 2.75 15.48 2.15
N TYR A 39 2.42 14.46 2.94
CA TYR A 39 1.72 13.28 2.49
C TYR A 39 0.59 12.89 3.45
N THR A 40 -0.55 12.53 2.88
CA THR A 40 -1.61 11.84 3.61
C THR A 40 -2.23 10.74 2.75
N SER A 41 -2.69 9.67 3.41
CA SER A 41 -3.38 8.55 2.76
C SER A 41 -4.71 8.29 3.43
N PHE A 42 -5.69 7.87 2.66
CA PHE A 42 -7.03 7.57 3.15
C PHE A 42 -7.70 6.49 2.33
N ASN A 43 -8.59 5.72 2.98
CA ASN A 43 -9.41 4.72 2.29
C ASN A 43 -10.66 5.39 1.71
N THR A 44 -10.79 5.39 0.40
CA THR A 44 -11.86 6.04 -0.35
C THR A 44 -13.26 5.53 0.04
N ALA A 45 -13.37 4.26 0.46
CA ALA A 45 -14.64 3.69 0.87
C ALA A 45 -15.26 4.37 2.13
N ASN A 46 -14.45 5.12 2.89
CA ASN A 46 -14.87 5.82 4.10
C ASN A 46 -15.11 7.33 3.90
N ILE A 47 -14.99 7.81 2.67
CA ILE A 47 -15.28 9.23 2.36
C ILE A 47 -16.79 9.46 2.40
N VAL A 48 -17.16 10.53 3.08
CA VAL A 48 -18.55 11.02 3.16
C VAL A 48 -18.60 12.49 2.78
N PRO A 49 -19.77 13.01 2.32
CA PRO A 49 -19.96 14.43 2.14
C PRO A 49 -19.79 15.20 3.45
N GLN A 50 -19.41 16.47 3.36
CA GLN A 50 -19.32 17.36 4.50
C GLN A 50 -20.66 17.43 5.24
N GLY A 51 -20.62 17.44 6.59
CA GLY A 51 -21.82 17.45 7.44
C GLY A 51 -22.40 16.07 7.77
N ILE A 52 -21.91 14.99 7.17
CA ILE A 52 -22.24 13.60 7.52
C ILE A 52 -21.17 13.04 8.45
N LYS A 53 -21.58 12.22 9.43
CA LYS A 53 -20.63 11.56 10.33
C LYS A 53 -19.69 10.64 9.55
N GLY A 54 -18.40 10.96 9.53
CA GLY A 54 -17.34 10.27 8.80
C GLY A 54 -16.21 11.24 8.50
N THR A 55 -15.36 10.90 7.55
CA THR A 55 -14.26 11.75 7.11
C THR A 55 -14.59 12.32 5.73
N SER A 56 -14.63 13.64 5.62
CA SER A 56 -14.84 14.33 4.36
C SER A 56 -13.51 14.54 3.62
N LEU A 57 -13.58 14.97 2.36
CA LEU A 57 -12.38 15.35 1.60
C LEU A 57 -11.71 16.59 2.22
N GLU A 58 -12.49 17.52 2.73
CA GLU A 58 -12.02 18.72 3.42
C GLU A 58 -11.20 18.37 4.67
N ASP A 59 -11.62 17.31 5.40
CA ASP A 59 -10.85 16.81 6.55
C ASP A 59 -9.47 16.30 6.11
N LEU A 60 -9.37 15.64 4.98
CA LEU A 60 -8.09 15.16 4.44
C LEU A 60 -7.19 16.32 4.01
N LEU A 61 -7.75 17.33 3.37
CA LEU A 61 -7.03 18.54 3.00
C LEU A 61 -6.54 19.28 4.25
N TYR A 62 -7.35 19.34 5.31
CA TYR A 62 -6.96 19.93 6.59
C TYR A 62 -5.83 19.14 7.26
N VAL A 63 -5.87 17.79 7.25
CA VAL A 63 -4.79 16.96 7.77
C VAL A 63 -3.49 17.22 7.02
N LEU A 64 -3.56 17.38 5.69
CA LEU A 64 -2.38 17.71 4.89
C LEU A 64 -1.84 19.10 5.22
N LEU A 65 -2.72 20.09 5.42
CA LEU A 65 -2.37 21.45 5.85
C LEU A 65 -1.67 21.44 7.21
N ALA A 66 -2.22 20.69 8.18
CA ALA A 66 -1.60 20.56 9.51
C ALA A 66 -0.21 19.90 9.44
N LYS A 67 -0.05 18.84 8.62
CA LYS A 67 1.26 18.20 8.37
C LYS A 67 2.26 19.12 7.69
N SER A 68 1.80 20.15 7.00
CA SER A 68 2.64 21.18 6.37
C SER A 68 3.05 22.29 7.33
N GLY A 69 2.62 22.23 8.60
CA GLY A 69 2.80 23.30 9.58
C GLY A 69 1.90 24.52 9.30
N TYR A 70 0.73 24.29 8.70
CA TYR A 70 -0.22 25.32 8.25
C TYR A 70 0.33 26.22 7.13
N ASP A 71 1.37 25.80 6.44
CA ASP A 71 1.86 26.43 5.21
C ASP A 71 0.98 25.97 4.03
N MET A 72 0.12 26.87 3.55
CA MET A 72 -0.84 26.59 2.49
C MET A 72 -0.13 26.29 1.15
N GLU A 73 0.91 27.01 0.81
CA GLU A 73 1.64 26.81 -0.44
C GLU A 73 2.32 25.42 -0.46
N LYS A 74 2.92 25.06 0.66
CA LYS A 74 3.53 23.74 0.84
C LYS A 74 2.46 22.62 0.82
N ALA A 75 1.33 22.83 1.49
CA ALA A 75 0.23 21.87 1.53
C ALA A 75 -0.35 21.60 0.13
N GLN A 76 -0.59 22.65 -0.64
CA GLN A 76 -1.14 22.55 -2.00
C GLN A 76 -0.20 21.86 -3.00
N LYS A 77 1.09 21.75 -2.70
CA LYS A 77 2.09 20.98 -3.45
C LYS A 77 2.35 19.58 -2.87
N GLY A 78 1.62 19.20 -1.85
CA GLY A 78 1.70 17.89 -1.20
C GLY A 78 1.14 16.75 -2.04
N LEU A 79 1.00 15.59 -1.42
CA LEU A 79 0.44 14.39 -2.03
C LEU A 79 -0.70 13.82 -1.17
N ILE A 80 -1.86 13.63 -1.79
CA ILE A 80 -2.97 12.84 -1.21
C ILE A 80 -3.09 11.53 -1.98
N PHE A 81 -3.09 10.46 -1.22
CA PHE A 81 -3.28 9.11 -1.72
C PHE A 81 -4.63 8.55 -1.26
N LEU A 82 -5.50 8.27 -2.22
CA LEU A 82 -6.82 7.68 -2.01
C LEU A 82 -6.78 6.19 -2.38
N ASP A 83 -6.70 5.32 -1.38
CA ASP A 83 -6.65 3.87 -1.55
C ASP A 83 -8.06 3.26 -1.64
N GLU A 84 -8.15 2.02 -2.11
CA GLU A 84 -9.40 1.28 -2.31
C GLU A 84 -10.42 2.02 -3.19
N PHE A 85 -9.93 2.74 -4.21
CA PHE A 85 -10.75 3.55 -5.10
C PHE A 85 -11.78 2.72 -5.90
N ASP A 86 -11.49 1.45 -6.14
CA ASP A 86 -12.40 0.47 -6.74
C ASP A 86 -13.59 0.11 -5.82
N LYS A 87 -13.51 0.44 -4.53
CA LYS A 87 -14.58 0.22 -3.56
C LYS A 87 -15.44 1.46 -3.31
N LEU A 88 -15.17 2.54 -4.03
CA LEU A 88 -16.01 3.73 -4.01
C LEU A 88 -17.45 3.36 -4.31
N GLY A 89 -18.36 3.81 -3.48
CA GLY A 89 -19.77 3.58 -3.75
C GLY A 89 -20.40 2.36 -3.07
N LYS A 90 -19.81 1.81 -2.03
CA LYS A 90 -20.46 0.81 -1.16
C LYS A 90 -21.53 1.38 -0.23
N SER A 91 -21.64 2.72 -0.14
CA SER A 91 -22.64 3.45 0.67
C SER A 91 -24.02 3.53 -0.02
N SER A 92 -25.00 4.22 0.59
CA SER A 92 -26.29 4.49 -0.04
C SER A 92 -26.15 5.31 -1.33
N LEU A 93 -27.11 5.21 -2.24
CA LEU A 93 -27.03 5.85 -3.57
C LEU A 93 -26.83 7.37 -3.48
N ASP A 94 -27.55 8.06 -2.57
CA ASP A 94 -27.45 9.52 -2.44
C ASP A 94 -26.07 9.98 -1.96
N ILE A 95 -25.46 9.24 -1.02
CA ILE A 95 -24.10 9.53 -0.54
C ILE A 95 -23.09 9.28 -1.66
N LYS A 96 -23.27 8.24 -2.47
CA LYS A 96 -22.40 7.92 -3.59
C LYS A 96 -22.32 9.04 -4.62
N GLU A 97 -23.46 9.55 -5.06
CA GLU A 97 -23.50 10.63 -6.05
C GLU A 97 -22.80 11.88 -5.51
N SER A 98 -23.10 12.28 -4.25
CA SER A 98 -22.45 13.42 -3.64
C SER A 98 -20.92 13.26 -3.52
N VAL A 99 -20.44 12.08 -3.13
CA VAL A 99 -18.99 11.80 -3.07
C VAL A 99 -18.35 11.82 -4.46
N LYS A 100 -19.05 11.30 -5.46
CA LYS A 100 -18.58 11.31 -6.85
C LYS A 100 -18.39 12.76 -7.34
N ASP A 101 -19.36 13.65 -7.11
CA ASP A 101 -19.27 15.04 -7.53
C ASP A 101 -18.13 15.79 -6.84
N ILE A 102 -17.92 15.54 -5.54
CA ILE A 102 -16.79 16.06 -4.78
C ILE A 102 -15.46 15.59 -5.40
N LEU A 103 -15.35 14.30 -5.72
CA LEU A 103 -14.13 13.74 -6.31
C LEU A 103 -13.91 14.23 -7.74
N LEU A 104 -14.95 14.45 -8.54
CA LEU A 104 -14.83 15.08 -9.85
C LEU A 104 -14.26 16.49 -9.76
N THR A 105 -14.76 17.30 -8.81
CA THR A 105 -14.23 18.62 -8.51
C THR A 105 -12.77 18.56 -8.05
N TYR A 106 -12.44 17.59 -7.20
CA TYR A 106 -11.08 17.35 -6.70
C TYR A 106 -10.11 16.98 -7.83
N ILE A 107 -10.49 16.05 -8.71
CA ILE A 107 -9.68 15.65 -9.87
C ILE A 107 -9.43 16.83 -10.79
N ALA A 108 -10.46 17.64 -11.02
CA ALA A 108 -10.40 18.84 -11.87
C ALA A 108 -9.52 19.98 -11.29
N GLY A 109 -9.10 19.88 -10.04
CA GLY A 109 -8.28 20.92 -9.40
C GLY A 109 -9.09 22.06 -8.79
N GLY A 110 -10.30 21.77 -8.30
CA GLY A 110 -11.17 22.73 -7.67
C GLY A 110 -10.65 23.26 -6.32
N THR A 111 -11.36 24.29 -5.81
CA THR A 111 -11.10 24.89 -4.49
C THR A 111 -12.11 24.38 -3.48
N PHE A 112 -11.65 24.07 -2.28
CA PHE A 112 -12.43 23.55 -1.17
C PHE A 112 -12.33 24.49 0.02
N SER A 113 -13.49 24.83 0.61
CA SER A 113 -13.56 25.62 1.83
C SER A 113 -13.48 24.68 3.04
N ILE A 114 -12.53 24.92 3.91
CA ILE A 114 -12.26 24.13 5.11
C ILE A 114 -12.59 25.01 6.32
N ASP A 115 -13.71 24.71 6.97
CA ASP A 115 -14.14 25.37 8.21
C ASP A 115 -13.72 24.52 9.42
N LYS A 116 -12.82 25.04 10.24
CA LYS A 116 -12.27 24.38 11.44
C LYS A 116 -12.14 25.38 12.59
N PRO A 117 -12.16 24.91 13.84
CA PRO A 117 -11.96 25.78 15.00
C PRO A 117 -10.66 26.60 14.96
N SER A 118 -9.68 26.16 14.17
CA SER A 118 -8.40 26.85 13.96
C SER A 118 -8.48 27.97 12.92
N GLY A 119 -9.58 28.11 12.19
CA GLY A 119 -9.82 29.10 11.14
C GLY A 119 -10.44 28.52 9.88
N ASP A 120 -10.86 29.44 9.02
CA ASP A 120 -11.39 29.14 7.70
C ASP A 120 -10.24 29.18 6.68
N TYR A 121 -10.16 28.15 5.84
CA TYR A 121 -9.11 28.02 4.83
C TYR A 121 -9.73 27.75 3.47
N GLU A 122 -9.16 28.33 2.40
CA GLU A 122 -9.45 27.96 1.03
C GLU A 122 -8.30 27.15 0.46
N PHE A 123 -8.56 25.87 0.17
CA PHE A 123 -7.56 24.94 -0.34
C PHE A 123 -7.78 24.67 -1.82
N ASN A 124 -6.87 25.14 -2.66
CA ASN A 124 -6.89 24.86 -4.09
C ASN A 124 -6.14 23.57 -4.40
N THR A 125 -6.80 22.62 -5.07
CA THR A 125 -6.23 21.29 -5.36
C THR A 125 -5.52 21.18 -6.71
N ARG A 126 -5.38 22.28 -7.45
CA ARG A 126 -4.81 22.29 -8.82
C ARG A 126 -3.37 21.79 -8.87
N MET A 127 -2.55 22.21 -7.89
CA MET A 127 -1.13 21.84 -7.78
C MET A 127 -0.89 20.62 -6.91
N LEU A 128 -1.94 20.04 -6.33
CA LEU A 128 -1.87 18.90 -5.44
C LEU A 128 -1.59 17.63 -6.24
N ASN A 129 -0.64 16.81 -5.79
CA ASN A 129 -0.40 15.49 -6.36
C ASN A 129 -1.52 14.54 -5.92
N LYS A 130 -2.40 14.20 -6.84
CA LYS A 130 -3.58 13.36 -6.62
C LYS A 130 -3.29 11.96 -7.10
N THR A 131 -3.20 11.00 -6.17
CA THR A 131 -2.97 9.60 -6.54
C THR A 131 -4.06 8.72 -5.96
N PHE A 132 -4.57 7.86 -6.78
CA PHE A 132 -5.60 6.89 -6.48
C PHE A 132 -5.04 5.48 -6.61
N ALA A 133 -5.53 4.54 -5.82
CA ALA A 133 -5.22 3.13 -6.03
C ALA A 133 -6.39 2.21 -5.71
N GLY A 134 -6.35 1.02 -6.30
CA GLY A 134 -7.32 -0.03 -6.04
C GLY A 134 -6.88 -1.35 -6.64
N ALA A 135 -7.60 -2.41 -6.33
CA ALA A 135 -7.36 -3.71 -6.92
C ALA A 135 -7.80 -3.75 -8.38
N PHE A 136 -8.98 -3.21 -8.69
CA PHE A 136 -9.58 -3.18 -10.03
C PHE A 136 -9.47 -4.52 -10.76
N SER A 137 -9.85 -5.61 -10.07
CA SER A 137 -9.69 -6.98 -10.58
C SER A 137 -10.37 -7.19 -11.94
N GLU A 138 -11.41 -6.43 -12.23
CA GLU A 138 -12.13 -6.43 -13.49
C GLU A 138 -11.33 -5.86 -14.68
N LEU A 139 -10.24 -5.13 -14.41
CA LEU A 139 -9.35 -4.57 -15.44
C LEU A 139 -8.21 -5.52 -15.81
N PHE A 140 -8.19 -6.71 -15.22
CA PHE A 140 -7.18 -7.72 -15.51
C PHE A 140 -7.81 -8.94 -16.18
N GLU A 141 -7.13 -9.48 -17.18
CA GLU A 141 -7.46 -10.77 -17.77
C GLU A 141 -6.38 -11.79 -17.48
N ALA A 142 -6.81 -13.00 -17.10
CA ALA A 142 -5.91 -14.12 -16.97
C ALA A 142 -5.44 -14.60 -18.36
N LYS A 143 -4.14 -14.54 -18.61
CA LYS A 143 -3.51 -15.17 -19.78
C LYS A 143 -2.67 -16.33 -19.33
N LYS A 144 -2.80 -17.48 -20.03
CA LYS A 144 -1.89 -18.60 -19.85
C LYS A 144 -0.49 -18.17 -20.28
N ALA A 145 0.48 -18.35 -19.41
CA ALA A 145 1.87 -18.13 -19.78
C ALA A 145 2.24 -19.07 -20.95
N PRO A 146 3.02 -18.60 -21.95
CA PRO A 146 3.53 -19.48 -22.98
C PRO A 146 4.34 -20.60 -22.33
N MET A 147 4.06 -21.84 -22.71
CA MET A 147 4.79 -23.02 -22.21
C MET A 147 6.25 -22.90 -22.62
N GLY A 148 7.15 -22.67 -21.67
CA GLY A 148 8.58 -22.91 -21.84
C GLY A 148 8.87 -24.40 -21.72
N PHE A 149 9.79 -24.91 -22.51
CA PHE A 149 10.27 -26.30 -22.39
C PHE A 149 10.76 -26.56 -20.96
N GLY A 150 10.03 -27.40 -20.20
CA GLY A 150 10.43 -27.86 -18.86
C GLY A 150 9.59 -27.40 -17.67
N THR A 151 8.51 -26.62 -17.84
CA THR A 151 7.61 -26.23 -16.74
C THR A 151 6.31 -27.06 -16.75
N THR A 152 6.07 -27.79 -15.66
CA THR A 152 4.89 -28.66 -15.47
C THR A 152 3.66 -27.94 -14.92
N SER A 153 3.74 -26.64 -14.59
CA SER A 153 2.60 -25.85 -14.10
C SER A 153 2.34 -24.65 -15.01
N GLN A 154 1.11 -24.56 -15.53
CA GLN A 154 0.62 -23.35 -16.21
C GLN A 154 0.38 -22.26 -15.15
N SER A 155 1.29 -21.29 -15.04
CA SER A 155 1.03 -20.08 -14.27
C SER A 155 0.14 -19.13 -15.09
N GLU A 156 -1.00 -18.75 -14.54
CA GLU A 156 -1.81 -17.69 -15.12
C GLU A 156 -1.17 -16.33 -14.81
N ILE A 157 -0.87 -15.57 -15.86
CA ILE A 157 -0.39 -14.19 -15.72
C ILE A 157 -1.60 -13.27 -15.86
N GLN A 158 -1.83 -12.44 -14.86
CA GLN A 158 -2.84 -11.39 -14.94
C GLN A 158 -2.27 -10.21 -15.73
N VAL A 159 -2.91 -9.89 -16.85
CA VAL A 159 -2.52 -8.80 -17.74
C VAL A 159 -3.53 -7.67 -17.63
N PHE A 160 -3.04 -6.48 -17.27
CA PHE A 160 -3.84 -5.27 -17.22
C PHE A 160 -4.29 -4.87 -18.63
N LYS A 161 -5.57 -4.52 -18.76
CA LYS A 161 -6.18 -4.10 -20.01
C LYS A 161 -6.92 -2.77 -19.85
N PRO A 162 -6.30 -1.65 -20.23
CA PRO A 162 -6.89 -0.32 -20.13
C PRO A 162 -8.24 -0.21 -20.83
N GLU A 163 -8.45 -0.94 -21.93
CA GLU A 163 -9.70 -0.98 -22.68
C GLU A 163 -10.90 -1.52 -21.90
N LEU A 164 -10.65 -2.26 -20.80
CA LEU A 164 -11.71 -2.75 -19.92
C LEU A 164 -12.30 -1.63 -19.06
N ILE A 165 -11.59 -0.51 -18.86
CA ILE A 165 -12.10 0.65 -18.10
C ILE A 165 -13.43 1.14 -18.67
N THR A 166 -13.53 1.20 -20.00
CA THR A 166 -14.75 1.66 -20.67
C THR A 166 -15.86 0.60 -20.70
N LYS A 167 -15.51 -0.68 -20.63
CA LYS A 167 -16.44 -1.81 -20.67
C LYS A 167 -16.91 -2.24 -19.29
N ALA A 168 -16.09 -2.04 -18.24
CA ALA A 168 -16.43 -2.42 -16.90
C ALA A 168 -17.63 -1.61 -16.37
N ASP A 169 -18.55 -2.31 -15.74
CA ASP A 169 -19.70 -1.70 -15.08
C ASP A 169 -19.45 -1.58 -13.59
N TYR A 170 -18.76 -0.51 -13.19
CA TYR A 170 -18.53 -0.18 -11.81
C TYR A 170 -18.79 1.30 -11.55
N TYR A 171 -19.14 1.63 -10.33
CA TYR A 171 -19.60 2.96 -9.95
C TYR A 171 -18.59 4.09 -10.24
N GLY A 172 -17.31 3.84 -10.03
CA GLY A 172 -16.23 4.82 -10.22
C GLY A 172 -15.77 5.03 -11.67
N LYS A 173 -16.41 4.42 -12.67
CA LYS A 173 -15.96 4.45 -14.07
C LYS A 173 -15.76 5.85 -14.61
N GLU A 174 -16.69 6.76 -14.36
CA GLU A 174 -16.59 8.16 -14.81
C GLU A 174 -15.37 8.86 -14.18
N LEU A 175 -15.08 8.59 -12.92
CA LEU A 175 -13.92 9.15 -12.24
C LEU A 175 -12.62 8.62 -12.85
N VAL A 176 -12.52 7.30 -13.07
CA VAL A 176 -11.32 6.66 -13.64
C VAL A 176 -11.04 7.16 -15.05
N THR A 177 -12.07 7.39 -15.88
CA THR A 177 -11.88 7.92 -17.24
C THR A 177 -11.31 9.35 -17.27
N ARG A 178 -11.37 10.09 -16.16
CA ARG A 178 -10.77 11.43 -16.01
C ARG A 178 -9.35 11.42 -15.48
N ILE A 179 -8.80 10.24 -15.17
CA ILE A 179 -7.43 10.10 -14.68
C ILE A 179 -6.53 9.70 -15.86
N PRO A 180 -5.63 10.59 -16.31
CA PRO A 180 -4.87 10.37 -17.54
C PRO A 180 -3.79 9.31 -17.43
N HIS A 181 -3.25 9.09 -16.22
CA HIS A 181 -2.13 8.19 -16.00
C HIS A 181 -2.56 6.98 -15.19
N ILE A 182 -2.47 5.79 -15.80
CA ILE A 182 -2.79 4.53 -15.13
C ILE A 182 -1.57 3.62 -15.16
N TYR A 183 -1.13 3.20 -13.98
CA TYR A 183 0.00 2.29 -13.80
C TYR A 183 -0.48 0.97 -13.21
N ALA A 184 -0.15 -0.15 -13.84
CA ALA A 184 -0.50 -1.46 -13.35
C ALA A 184 0.67 -2.10 -12.58
N TYR A 185 0.39 -2.54 -11.36
CA TYR A 185 1.30 -3.34 -10.55
C TYR A 185 0.96 -4.81 -10.73
N SER A 186 1.94 -5.59 -11.13
CA SER A 186 1.81 -7.04 -11.21
C SER A 186 1.97 -7.69 -9.84
N PRO A 187 1.43 -8.90 -9.63
CA PRO A 187 1.76 -9.71 -8.47
C PRO A 187 3.28 -9.83 -8.31
N LEU A 188 3.76 -9.85 -7.07
CA LEU A 188 5.19 -9.97 -6.80
C LEU A 188 5.68 -11.39 -7.15
N THR A 189 6.72 -11.45 -7.96
CA THR A 189 7.42 -12.71 -8.25
C THR A 189 8.10 -13.25 -6.98
N ARG A 190 8.38 -14.57 -6.94
CA ARG A 190 9.09 -15.20 -5.82
C ARG A 190 10.43 -14.49 -5.52
N ASP A 191 11.16 -14.07 -6.54
CA ASP A 191 12.43 -13.35 -6.38
C ASP A 191 12.23 -11.97 -5.73
N LEU A 192 11.18 -11.24 -6.11
CA LEU A 192 10.85 -9.96 -5.48
C LEU A 192 10.35 -10.15 -4.05
N GLN A 193 9.54 -11.18 -3.78
CA GLN A 193 9.10 -11.54 -2.43
C GLN A 193 10.31 -11.83 -1.53
N ARG A 194 11.30 -12.60 -2.05
CA ARG A 194 12.56 -12.88 -1.37
C ARG A 194 13.35 -11.60 -1.08
N LYS A 195 13.49 -10.70 -2.05
CA LYS A 195 14.15 -9.40 -1.85
C LYS A 195 13.46 -8.56 -0.78
N VAL A 196 12.13 -8.50 -0.81
CA VAL A 196 11.38 -7.77 0.23
C VAL A 196 11.62 -8.38 1.61
N LEU A 197 11.64 -9.70 1.72
CA LEU A 197 11.92 -10.41 2.97
C LEU A 197 13.31 -10.07 3.54
N LEU A 198 14.32 -10.01 2.69
CA LEU A 198 15.74 -9.91 3.08
C LEU A 198 16.30 -8.48 3.08
N GLU A 199 15.72 -7.56 2.31
CA GLU A 199 16.33 -6.24 2.06
C GLU A 199 15.41 -5.08 2.46
N SER A 200 14.09 -5.32 2.60
CA SER A 200 13.17 -4.24 2.95
C SER A 200 13.32 -3.80 4.40
N LYS A 201 13.45 -2.49 4.63
CA LYS A 201 13.43 -1.89 5.98
C LYS A 201 12.15 -2.18 6.77
N LEU A 202 11.07 -2.58 6.09
CA LEU A 202 9.78 -2.94 6.69
C LEU A 202 9.60 -4.46 6.85
N SER A 203 10.62 -5.26 6.50
CA SER A 203 10.58 -6.70 6.71
C SER A 203 10.48 -7.01 8.21
N GLN A 204 9.42 -7.73 8.60
CA GLN A 204 9.26 -8.18 9.97
C GLN A 204 10.42 -9.07 10.42
N LEU A 205 11.00 -9.85 9.51
CA LEU A 205 12.18 -10.66 9.80
C LEU A 205 13.37 -9.79 10.23
N LEU A 206 13.68 -8.74 9.45
CA LEU A 206 14.81 -7.85 9.77
C LEU A 206 14.54 -7.01 11.03
N LEU A 207 13.31 -6.54 11.20
CA LEU A 207 12.91 -5.80 12.40
C LEU A 207 13.03 -6.66 13.65
N LYS A 208 12.57 -7.92 13.62
CA LYS A 208 12.67 -8.88 14.74
C LYS A 208 14.14 -9.24 15.01
N LYS A 209 14.92 -9.54 13.96
CA LYS A 209 16.36 -9.80 14.09
C LYS A 209 17.08 -8.65 14.81
N HIS A 210 16.84 -7.41 14.39
CA HIS A 210 17.43 -6.23 15.02
C HIS A 210 16.97 -6.06 16.47
N ARG A 211 15.69 -6.30 16.74
CA ARG A 211 15.13 -6.26 18.10
C ARG A 211 15.77 -7.30 19.01
N TYR A 212 15.93 -8.55 18.54
CA TYR A 212 16.52 -9.63 19.33
C TYR A 212 17.98 -9.36 19.68
N GLU A 213 18.74 -8.80 18.74
CA GLU A 213 20.10 -8.37 18.98
C GLU A 213 20.17 -7.23 20.01
N LYS A 214 19.32 -6.23 19.89
CA LYS A 214 19.33 -5.02 20.74
C LYS A 214 18.79 -5.28 22.15
N GLU A 215 17.67 -6.00 22.28
CA GLU A 215 16.98 -6.20 23.57
C GLU A 215 17.50 -7.41 24.34
N PHE A 216 17.89 -8.48 23.65
CA PHE A 216 18.29 -9.75 24.27
C PHE A 216 19.77 -10.08 24.06
N GLY A 217 20.50 -9.35 23.25
CA GLY A 217 21.91 -9.63 22.92
C GLY A 217 22.09 -10.89 22.07
N VAL A 218 21.03 -11.35 21.37
CA VAL A 218 20.99 -12.60 20.61
C VAL A 218 21.25 -12.34 19.13
N THR A 219 22.29 -12.95 18.57
CA THR A 219 22.55 -12.95 17.14
C THR A 219 21.64 -13.94 16.43
N THR A 220 20.82 -13.46 15.50
CA THR A 220 19.90 -14.31 14.73
C THR A 220 20.51 -14.73 13.40
N ILE A 221 20.69 -16.03 13.21
CA ILE A 221 21.09 -16.65 11.94
C ILE A 221 19.84 -17.17 11.26
N VAL A 222 19.59 -16.70 10.04
CA VAL A 222 18.45 -17.14 9.21
C VAL A 222 18.98 -18.09 8.15
N ASP A 223 18.64 -19.37 8.29
CA ASP A 223 18.99 -20.39 7.31
C ASP A 223 18.18 -20.21 6.02
N GLU A 224 18.76 -20.60 4.89
CA GLU A 224 18.10 -20.56 3.59
C GLU A 224 16.79 -21.37 3.58
N THR A 225 16.75 -22.46 4.31
CA THR A 225 15.58 -23.33 4.44
C THR A 225 14.39 -22.64 5.11
N TYR A 226 14.65 -21.71 6.04
CA TYR A 226 13.60 -20.85 6.62
C TYR A 226 12.96 -19.95 5.57
N ILE A 227 13.80 -19.29 4.76
CA ILE A 227 13.36 -18.37 3.71
C ILE A 227 12.48 -19.11 2.70
N GLU A 228 12.98 -20.25 2.21
CA GLU A 228 12.25 -21.07 1.25
C GLU A 228 10.93 -21.59 1.83
N ALA A 229 10.89 -21.99 3.10
CA ALA A 229 9.66 -22.44 3.75
C ALA A 229 8.61 -21.33 3.85
N ILE A 230 9.00 -20.10 4.20
CA ILE A 230 8.11 -18.93 4.20
C ILE A 230 7.55 -18.67 2.79
N LEU A 231 8.40 -18.65 1.78
CA LEU A 231 8.01 -18.42 0.39
C LEU A 231 7.11 -19.55 -0.16
N ASP A 232 7.37 -20.80 0.23
CA ASP A 232 6.52 -21.95 -0.13
C ASP A 232 5.13 -21.83 0.48
N GLN A 233 5.01 -21.44 1.76
CA GLN A 233 3.72 -21.22 2.40
C GLN A 233 2.95 -20.06 1.77
N LEU A 234 3.65 -19.01 1.36
CA LEU A 234 3.05 -17.87 0.68
C LEU A 234 2.45 -18.31 -0.68
N SER A 235 3.19 -19.10 -1.45
CA SER A 235 2.78 -19.58 -2.78
C SER A 235 1.62 -20.57 -2.72
N LYS A 236 1.60 -21.49 -1.75
CA LYS A 236 0.56 -22.53 -1.62
C LYS A 236 -0.85 -21.98 -1.36
N GLN A 237 -0.96 -20.78 -0.82
CA GLN A 237 -2.21 -20.21 -0.36
C GLN A 237 -2.61 -18.96 -1.15
N ASP A 238 -1.93 -18.68 -2.27
CA ASP A 238 -2.13 -17.45 -3.08
C ASP A 238 -2.14 -16.18 -2.22
N LYS A 239 -1.23 -16.15 -1.24
CA LYS A 239 -1.14 -15.12 -0.23
C LYS A 239 -0.41 -13.88 -0.72
N SER A 240 -0.83 -12.75 -0.23
CA SER A 240 -0.24 -11.42 -0.50
C SER A 240 1.02 -11.17 0.36
N MET A 241 1.77 -10.11 0.03
CA MET A 241 2.88 -9.63 0.88
C MET A 241 2.45 -9.19 2.29
N ARG A 242 1.16 -8.87 2.50
CA ARG A 242 0.63 -8.62 3.85
C ARG A 242 0.65 -9.91 4.67
N ASP A 243 0.36 -11.04 4.03
CA ASP A 243 0.37 -12.36 4.66
C ASP A 243 1.80 -12.85 4.96
N LEU A 244 2.80 -12.39 4.18
CA LEU A 244 4.22 -12.66 4.48
C LEU A 244 4.59 -12.21 5.89
N ASN A 245 4.23 -11.00 6.26
CA ASN A 245 4.50 -10.49 7.61
C ASN A 245 3.80 -11.29 8.68
N ASN A 246 2.56 -11.72 8.45
CA ASN A 246 1.81 -12.57 9.37
C ASN A 246 2.45 -13.96 9.53
N LEU A 247 2.96 -14.54 8.45
CA LEU A 247 3.68 -15.82 8.50
C LEU A 247 4.98 -15.71 9.33
N ILE A 248 5.74 -14.63 9.15
CA ILE A 248 6.95 -14.38 9.93
C ILE A 248 6.60 -14.22 11.41
N ILE A 249 5.61 -13.40 11.73
CA ILE A 249 5.17 -13.18 13.13
C ILE A 249 4.72 -14.49 13.76
N ALA A 250 3.94 -15.30 13.04
CA ALA A 250 3.46 -16.59 13.55
C ALA A 250 4.60 -17.58 13.79
N SER A 251 5.58 -17.65 12.87
CA SER A 251 6.74 -18.56 13.02
C SER A 251 7.68 -18.16 14.16
N LEU A 252 7.69 -16.89 14.59
CA LEU A 252 8.56 -16.37 15.62
C LEU A 252 7.88 -16.19 16.99
N SER A 253 6.59 -16.53 17.11
CA SER A 253 5.83 -16.31 18.36
C SER A 253 6.41 -17.06 19.56
N GLU A 254 6.76 -18.35 19.41
CA GLU A 254 7.33 -19.17 20.47
C GLU A 254 8.80 -18.79 20.76
N VAL A 255 9.53 -18.32 19.75
CA VAL A 255 10.89 -17.78 19.90
C VAL A 255 10.87 -16.59 20.85
N GLU A 256 9.91 -15.67 20.70
CA GLU A 256 9.81 -14.50 21.57
C GLU A 256 9.56 -14.88 23.05
N TYR A 257 8.71 -15.88 23.27
CA TYR A 257 8.50 -16.42 24.61
C TYR A 257 9.79 -17.01 25.21
N ALA A 258 10.50 -17.81 24.43
CA ALA A 258 11.75 -18.42 24.89
C ALA A 258 12.83 -17.37 25.20
N LEU A 259 12.94 -16.32 24.39
CA LEU A 259 13.89 -15.23 24.63
C LEU A 259 13.62 -14.46 25.92
N LEU A 260 12.36 -14.31 26.32
CA LEU A 260 11.99 -13.70 27.60
C LEU A 260 12.43 -14.54 28.81
N ASP A 261 12.41 -15.88 28.68
CA ASP A 261 12.75 -16.79 29.76
C ASP A 261 14.27 -17.02 29.89
N THR A 262 15.07 -16.69 28.87
CA THR A 262 16.51 -17.01 28.88
C THR A 262 17.38 -16.05 29.70
N GLU A 263 16.84 -14.92 30.18
CA GLU A 263 17.57 -13.92 30.99
C GLU A 263 18.94 -13.50 30.38
N GLY A 264 19.07 -13.51 29.05
CA GLY A 264 20.30 -13.13 28.35
C GLY A 264 21.41 -14.20 28.37
N LYS A 265 21.11 -15.45 28.68
CA LYS A 265 22.09 -16.56 28.69
C LYS A 265 22.39 -17.10 27.29
N CYS A 266 21.47 -16.95 26.35
CA CYS A 266 21.66 -17.43 24.99
C CYS A 266 22.23 -16.32 24.12
N LYS A 267 23.12 -16.69 23.18
CA LYS A 267 23.81 -15.75 22.29
C LYS A 267 23.43 -15.91 20.81
N THR A 268 22.93 -17.06 20.44
CA THR A 268 22.63 -17.36 19.02
C THR A 268 21.27 -18.02 18.89
N LEU A 269 20.48 -17.52 17.96
CA LEU A 269 19.21 -18.09 17.52
C LEU A 269 19.35 -18.52 16.05
N ILE A 270 19.02 -19.77 15.74
CA ILE A 270 19.02 -20.28 14.37
C ILE A 270 17.58 -20.54 13.94
N LEU A 271 17.18 -19.90 12.87
CA LEU A 271 15.86 -20.08 12.22
C LEU A 271 16.01 -20.98 11.01
N SER A 272 15.26 -22.08 10.97
CA SER A 272 15.27 -23.08 9.90
C SER A 272 13.84 -23.36 9.41
N ARG A 273 13.71 -24.28 8.43
CA ARG A 273 12.40 -24.76 7.94
C ARG A 273 11.51 -25.24 9.10
N ASP A 274 12.11 -25.95 10.05
CA ASP A 274 11.37 -26.52 11.18
C ASP A 274 10.70 -25.41 12.01
N THR A 275 11.32 -24.24 12.17
CA THR A 275 10.74 -23.09 12.86
C THR A 275 9.46 -22.58 12.17
N VAL A 276 9.37 -22.70 10.85
CA VAL A 276 8.18 -22.29 10.09
C VAL A 276 7.07 -23.33 10.16
N GLU A 277 7.43 -24.62 10.13
CA GLU A 277 6.48 -25.75 10.17
C GLU A 277 5.99 -26.03 11.58
N ASN A 278 6.85 -25.86 12.58
CA ASN A 278 6.54 -25.98 13.99
C ASN A 278 7.24 -24.84 14.78
N PRO A 279 6.52 -23.77 15.13
CA PRO A 279 7.10 -22.61 15.83
C PRO A 279 7.82 -22.92 17.17
N LYS A 280 7.64 -24.12 17.74
CA LYS A 280 8.35 -24.60 18.93
C LYS A 280 9.71 -25.23 18.61
N SER A 281 10.02 -25.43 17.34
CA SER A 281 11.27 -26.05 16.87
C SER A 281 12.23 -24.97 16.38
N PHE A 282 13.14 -24.55 17.26
CA PHE A 282 14.21 -23.60 16.96
C PHE A 282 15.44 -23.90 17.83
N ASP A 283 16.63 -23.52 17.37
CA ASP A 283 17.86 -23.69 18.10
C ASP A 283 18.25 -22.38 18.78
N LEU A 284 18.34 -22.40 20.10
CA LEU A 284 18.72 -21.29 20.94
C LEU A 284 19.92 -21.68 21.80
N THR A 285 21.13 -21.16 21.52
CA THR A 285 22.39 -21.53 22.15
C THR A 285 23.20 -20.31 22.65
#